data_3ce0987e01d23ab9965ea378798e2b02
#
_entry.id   3ce0987e01d23ab9965ea378798e2b02
#
_cell.length_a   1.000
_cell.length_b   1.000
_cell.length_c   1.000
_cell.angle_alpha   90.00
_cell.angle_beta   90.00
_cell.angle_gamma   90.00
#
_symmetry.space_group_name_H-M   'P 1'
#
loop_
_entity.id
_entity.type
_entity.pdbx_description
1 polymer ?
#
loop_
_entity_poly.entity_id
_entity_poly.type
_entity_poly.pdbx_seq_one_letter_code
_entity_poly.pdbx_strand_id
1 'polypeptide(L)'
;MNILTPRTSLLIPALLAIILLPGMATAQAGASSSAKNIAATADNAVMLTVFLKHDQSRPLSALKAQLAKQEFHKAFPPAGVEVVSWNITMGIGQVIVLRLPASRLAEVNLAIENTAWGVYKTEFFPTYDFMPIAQAEQIKARLAGAAQ
;
A
#
# COMPACT_ATOMS: atom_id res chain seq x y z
N MET A 1 -71.34 7.57 2.84
CA MET A 1 -72.05 8.75 3.37
C MET A 1 -70.99 9.85 3.55
N ASN A 2 -71.10 10.82 2.65
CA ASN A 2 -70.73 12.24 2.84
C ASN A 2 -69.24 12.60 3.03
N ILE A 3 -68.69 13.64 2.45
CA ILE A 3 -69.13 14.67 1.47
C ILE A 3 -67.84 15.31 0.93
N LEU A 4 -67.84 15.63 -0.35
CA LEU A 4 -66.97 16.60 -1.04
C LEU A 4 -66.79 17.91 -0.31
N THR A 5 -65.64 18.55 -0.47
CA THR A 5 -65.61 19.91 -1.02
C THR A 5 -64.22 20.31 -1.50
N PRO A 6 -64.09 20.97 -2.66
CA PRO A 6 -62.87 21.56 -3.19
C PRO A 6 -62.77 23.03 -2.73
N ARG A 7 -61.54 23.53 -2.63
CA ARG A 7 -61.34 24.98 -2.56
C ARG A 7 -60.18 25.40 -3.47
N THR A 8 -60.62 26.05 -4.47
CA THR A 8 -59.92 26.84 -5.49
C THR A 8 -59.29 28.13 -4.92
N SER A 9 -58.29 28.62 -5.65
CA SER A 9 -57.78 30.02 -5.70
C SER A 9 -56.61 30.30 -4.78
N LEU A 10 -55.50 30.90 -5.22
CA LEU A 10 -55.28 32.08 -6.08
C LEU A 10 -53.86 32.09 -6.62
N LEU A 11 -53.74 32.44 -7.88
CA LEU A 11 -52.50 32.80 -8.57
C LEU A 11 -52.03 34.19 -8.14
N ILE A 12 -50.78 34.32 -7.73
CA ILE A 12 -50.05 35.59 -7.66
C ILE A 12 -48.74 35.38 -8.39
N PRO A 13 -48.48 36.08 -9.50
CA PRO A 13 -47.16 36.06 -10.14
C PRO A 13 -46.27 37.10 -9.45
N ALA A 14 -45.32 36.66 -8.67
CA ALA A 14 -44.23 37.51 -8.20
C ALA A 14 -43.08 37.46 -9.22
N LEU A 15 -42.92 38.55 -9.91
CA LEU A 15 -41.80 38.82 -10.82
C LEU A 15 -40.53 38.96 -9.98
N LEU A 16 -39.63 37.99 -10.00
CA LEU A 16 -38.35 38.10 -9.32
C LEU A 16 -37.26 38.20 -10.35
N ALA A 17 -36.63 39.38 -10.39
CA ALA A 17 -35.50 39.70 -11.23
C ALA A 17 -34.31 38.81 -10.92
N ILE A 18 -33.87 38.02 -11.88
CA ILE A 18 -32.64 37.22 -11.77
C ILE A 18 -31.46 38.16 -12.09
N ILE A 19 -30.74 38.51 -11.05
CA ILE A 19 -29.42 39.15 -11.21
C ILE A 19 -28.43 38.05 -11.56
N LEU A 20 -27.98 38.00 -12.82
CA LEU A 20 -26.85 37.19 -13.26
C LEU A 20 -25.56 37.79 -12.67
N LEU A 21 -25.01 37.19 -11.61
CA LEU A 21 -23.62 37.36 -11.25
C LEU A 21 -22.79 36.37 -12.06
N PRO A 22 -21.75 36.79 -12.79
CA PRO A 22 -20.81 35.85 -13.38
C PRO A 22 -19.97 35.23 -12.26
N GLY A 23 -20.32 34.01 -11.86
CA GLY A 23 -19.51 33.20 -11.00
C GLY A 23 -18.18 32.88 -11.69
N MET A 24 -17.09 33.43 -11.15
CA MET A 24 -15.74 32.99 -11.48
C MET A 24 -15.63 31.51 -11.06
N ALA A 25 -15.70 30.61 -12.03
CA ALA A 25 -15.32 29.24 -11.87
C ALA A 25 -13.79 29.20 -11.70
N THR A 26 -13.32 29.17 -10.45
CA THR A 26 -11.95 28.76 -10.18
C THR A 26 -11.86 27.28 -10.54
N ALA A 27 -11.35 27.02 -11.73
CA ALA A 27 -10.91 25.67 -12.11
C ALA A 27 -9.80 25.27 -11.15
N GLN A 28 -10.15 24.52 -10.13
CA GLN A 28 -9.20 23.83 -9.28
C GLN A 28 -8.62 22.72 -10.14
N ALA A 29 -7.48 23.05 -10.79
CA ALA A 29 -6.67 22.05 -11.46
C ALA A 29 -6.27 21.03 -10.39
N GLY A 30 -7.02 19.94 -10.33
CA GLY A 30 -6.61 18.76 -9.58
C GLY A 30 -5.27 18.31 -10.16
N ALA A 31 -4.21 18.59 -9.43
CA ALA A 31 -2.91 18.01 -9.69
C ALA A 31 -3.07 16.50 -9.45
N SER A 32 -3.49 15.79 -10.49
CA SER A 32 -3.29 14.36 -10.62
C SER A 32 -1.78 14.17 -10.65
N SER A 33 -1.18 13.99 -9.48
CA SER A 33 0.17 13.48 -9.40
C SER A 33 0.11 12.05 -9.93
N SER A 34 0.29 11.91 -11.24
CA SER A 34 0.72 10.64 -11.82
C SER A 34 1.99 10.28 -11.08
N ALA A 35 1.86 9.39 -10.09
CA ALA A 35 3.00 8.72 -9.49
C ALA A 35 3.71 8.02 -10.66
N LYS A 36 4.69 8.71 -11.24
CA LYS A 36 5.54 8.19 -12.29
C LYS A 36 6.08 6.89 -11.71
N ASN A 37 5.82 5.77 -12.37
CA ASN A 37 6.37 4.47 -12.01
C ASN A 37 7.90 4.56 -12.15
N ILE A 38 8.55 5.08 -11.11
CA ILE A 38 10.01 5.19 -11.06
C ILE A 38 10.50 3.79 -10.76
N ALA A 39 11.19 3.19 -11.72
CA ALA A 39 11.84 1.91 -11.51
C ALA A 39 12.90 2.03 -10.41
N ALA A 40 13.11 0.96 -9.65
CA ALA A 40 14.19 0.89 -8.69
C ALA A 40 15.55 0.95 -9.42
N THR A 41 16.39 1.86 -9.00
CA THR A 41 17.79 2.00 -9.47
C THR A 41 18.73 1.87 -8.26
N ALA A 42 20.03 1.72 -8.50
CA ALA A 42 21.01 1.66 -7.42
C ALA A 42 20.91 2.87 -6.46
N ASP A 43 20.57 4.05 -6.98
CA ASP A 43 20.57 5.29 -6.21
C ASP A 43 19.26 5.54 -5.43
N ASN A 44 18.13 4.94 -5.84
CA ASN A 44 16.82 5.20 -5.24
C ASN A 44 16.18 3.99 -4.59
N ALA A 45 16.79 2.81 -4.74
CA ALA A 45 16.26 1.58 -4.22
C ALA A 45 16.56 1.43 -2.73
N VAL A 46 15.53 1.08 -1.98
CA VAL A 46 15.65 0.58 -0.61
C VAL A 46 15.29 -0.89 -0.57
N MET A 47 15.89 -1.62 0.34
CA MET A 47 15.43 -2.96 0.68
C MET A 47 14.51 -2.89 1.89
N LEU A 48 13.43 -3.66 1.85
CA LEU A 48 12.44 -3.74 2.90
C LEU A 48 12.23 -5.21 3.27
N THR A 49 12.52 -5.56 4.51
CA THR A 49 12.18 -6.87 5.05
C THR A 49 10.83 -6.79 5.73
N VAL A 50 9.91 -7.64 5.30
CA VAL A 50 8.55 -7.73 5.81
C VAL A 50 8.37 -9.08 6.50
N PHE A 51 7.91 -9.05 7.75
CA PHE A 51 7.49 -10.23 8.49
C PHE A 51 5.98 -10.30 8.50
N LEU A 52 5.43 -11.40 7.99
CA LEU A 52 4.02 -11.75 8.10
C LEU A 52 3.89 -12.89 9.11
N LYS A 53 3.76 -12.52 10.38
CA LYS A 53 3.71 -13.48 11.50
C LYS A 53 2.33 -14.14 11.55
N HIS A 54 2.32 -15.48 11.59
CA HIS A 54 1.08 -16.25 11.60
C HIS A 54 0.32 -16.05 12.92
N ASP A 55 -0.98 -15.85 12.81
CA ASP A 55 -1.90 -15.96 13.94
C ASP A 55 -2.17 -17.45 14.22
N GLN A 56 -1.47 -17.98 15.24
CA GLN A 56 -1.58 -19.39 15.63
C GLN A 56 -2.83 -19.70 16.47
N SER A 57 -3.63 -18.70 16.82
CA SER A 57 -4.90 -18.88 17.53
C SER A 57 -6.02 -19.40 16.62
N ARG A 58 -5.81 -19.39 15.30
CA ARG A 58 -6.81 -19.75 14.30
C ARG A 58 -6.31 -20.89 13.39
N PRO A 59 -7.22 -21.77 12.92
CA PRO A 59 -6.86 -22.80 11.96
C PRO A 59 -6.30 -22.21 10.65
N LEU A 60 -5.28 -22.84 10.09
CA LEU A 60 -4.64 -22.39 8.85
C LEU A 60 -5.63 -22.27 7.68
N SER A 61 -6.63 -23.16 7.62
CA SER A 61 -7.68 -23.10 6.59
C SER A 61 -8.51 -21.81 6.68
N ALA A 62 -8.83 -21.35 7.89
CA ALA A 62 -9.56 -20.10 8.09
C ALA A 62 -8.70 -18.88 7.68
N LEU A 63 -7.40 -18.88 8.01
CA LEU A 63 -6.48 -17.83 7.59
C LEU A 63 -6.35 -17.76 6.07
N LYS A 64 -6.19 -18.92 5.41
CA LYS A 64 -6.13 -19.00 3.94
C LYS A 64 -7.42 -18.51 3.27
N ALA A 65 -8.58 -18.88 3.80
CA ALA A 65 -9.87 -18.42 3.27
C ALA A 65 -10.02 -16.89 3.40
N GLN A 66 -9.55 -16.31 4.51
CA GLN A 66 -9.57 -14.87 4.71
C GLN A 66 -8.63 -14.16 3.73
N LEU A 67 -7.38 -14.64 3.53
CA LEU A 67 -6.45 -14.08 2.55
C LEU A 67 -7.01 -14.10 1.13
N ALA A 68 -7.67 -15.20 0.75
CA ALA A 68 -8.32 -15.31 -0.55
C ALA A 68 -9.45 -14.27 -0.70
N LYS A 69 -10.28 -14.10 0.34
CA LYS A 69 -11.35 -13.08 0.35
C LYS A 69 -10.81 -11.66 0.27
N GLN A 70 -9.66 -11.39 0.88
CA GLN A 70 -8.99 -10.10 0.87
C GLN A 70 -8.12 -9.89 -0.38
N GLU A 71 -8.09 -10.85 -1.31
CA GLU A 71 -7.30 -10.82 -2.55
C GLU A 71 -5.79 -10.56 -2.33
N PHE A 72 -5.23 -11.05 -1.22
CA PHE A 72 -3.83 -10.80 -0.84
C PHE A 72 -2.86 -11.11 -1.97
N HIS A 73 -2.92 -12.30 -2.55
CA HIS A 73 -1.99 -12.73 -3.61
C HIS A 73 -2.17 -12.00 -4.94
N LYS A 74 -3.26 -11.24 -5.10
CA LYS A 74 -3.49 -10.37 -6.26
C LYS A 74 -2.90 -8.98 -6.06
N ALA A 75 -2.96 -8.47 -4.83
CA ALA A 75 -2.52 -7.11 -4.50
C ALA A 75 -1.07 -7.04 -4.04
N PHE A 76 -0.54 -8.14 -3.49
CA PHE A 76 0.81 -8.17 -2.94
C PHE A 76 1.67 -9.28 -3.57
N PRO A 77 2.90 -8.96 -4.03
CA PRO A 77 3.52 -7.63 -4.04
C PRO A 77 2.90 -6.72 -5.12
N PRO A 78 2.91 -5.38 -4.93
CA PRO A 78 2.47 -4.45 -5.96
C PRO A 78 3.28 -4.58 -7.25
N ALA A 79 2.65 -4.34 -8.39
CA ALA A 79 3.30 -4.46 -9.69
C ALA A 79 4.58 -3.60 -9.78
N GLY A 80 5.68 -4.20 -10.27
CA GLY A 80 6.97 -3.53 -10.40
C GLY A 80 7.78 -3.38 -9.09
N VAL A 81 7.33 -4.00 -7.98
CA VAL A 81 8.15 -4.21 -6.80
C VAL A 81 8.91 -5.53 -6.97
N GLU A 82 10.24 -5.48 -6.84
CA GLU A 82 11.08 -6.67 -6.93
C GLU A 82 10.99 -7.48 -5.64
N VAL A 83 10.71 -8.78 -5.76
CA VAL A 83 10.80 -9.73 -4.64
C VAL A 83 12.20 -10.36 -4.68
N VAL A 84 13.06 -9.97 -3.75
CA VAL A 84 14.41 -10.53 -3.61
C VAL A 84 14.35 -11.93 -3.00
N SER A 85 13.50 -12.11 -2.00
CA SER A 85 13.23 -13.43 -1.41
C SER A 85 11.87 -13.47 -0.74
N TRP A 86 11.25 -14.66 -0.68
CA TRP A 86 10.01 -14.92 0.03
C TRP A 86 10.09 -16.32 0.64
N ASN A 87 10.27 -16.38 1.93
CA ASN A 87 10.54 -17.61 2.65
C ASN A 87 9.56 -17.84 3.80
N ILE A 88 9.32 -19.09 4.13
CA ILE A 88 8.68 -19.48 5.38
C ILE A 88 9.76 -19.70 6.44
N THR A 89 9.66 -18.97 7.53
CA THR A 89 10.45 -19.21 8.74
C THR A 89 9.57 -19.94 9.73
N MET A 90 9.88 -21.21 9.98
CA MET A 90 9.08 -22.04 10.88
C MET A 90 8.99 -21.42 12.27
N GLY A 91 7.80 -21.40 12.86
CA GLY A 91 7.52 -20.76 14.15
C GLY A 91 7.29 -19.25 14.09
N ILE A 92 7.62 -18.58 13.00
CA ILE A 92 7.40 -17.14 12.81
C ILE A 92 6.28 -16.90 11.78
N GLY A 93 6.49 -17.33 10.54
CA GLY A 93 5.61 -17.06 9.42
C GLY A 93 6.39 -16.78 8.15
N GLN A 94 5.93 -15.84 7.34
CA GLN A 94 6.59 -15.48 6.09
C GLN A 94 7.59 -14.34 6.34
N VAL A 95 8.76 -14.45 5.74
CA VAL A 95 9.76 -13.38 5.68
C VAL A 95 10.00 -13.05 4.21
N ILE A 96 9.74 -11.80 3.86
CA ILE A 96 9.79 -11.32 2.48
C ILE A 96 10.79 -10.17 2.42
N VAL A 97 11.72 -10.24 1.48
CA VAL A 97 12.64 -9.15 1.20
C VAL A 97 12.27 -8.56 -0.15
N LEU A 98 11.96 -7.27 -0.13
CA LEU A 98 11.58 -6.50 -1.30
C LEU A 98 12.69 -5.50 -1.66
N ARG A 99 12.81 -5.16 -2.95
CA ARG A 99 13.59 -4.03 -3.44
C ARG A 99 12.66 -3.10 -4.21
N LEU A 100 12.62 -1.82 -3.81
CA LEU A 100 11.70 -0.84 -4.37
C LEU A 100 12.24 0.58 -4.20
N PRO A 101 11.81 1.55 -5.02
CA PRO A 101 12.07 2.95 -4.75
C PRO A 101 11.44 3.38 -3.42
N ALA A 102 12.13 4.22 -2.64
CA ALA A 102 11.63 4.72 -1.36
C ALA A 102 10.26 5.40 -1.47
N SER A 103 9.97 6.04 -2.62
CA SER A 103 8.67 6.67 -2.91
C SER A 103 7.49 5.69 -2.95
N ARG A 104 7.74 4.39 -3.08
CA ARG A 104 6.71 3.34 -3.13
C ARG A 104 6.48 2.60 -1.81
N LEU A 105 7.19 2.99 -0.73
CA LEU A 105 7.02 2.35 0.57
C LEU A 105 5.57 2.39 1.07
N ALA A 106 4.89 3.53 0.91
CA ALA A 106 3.49 3.67 1.31
C ALA A 106 2.56 2.73 0.54
N GLU A 107 2.81 2.52 -0.75
CA GLU A 107 2.02 1.60 -1.59
C GLU A 107 2.14 0.15 -1.10
N VAL A 108 3.36 -0.29 -0.78
CA VAL A 108 3.61 -1.63 -0.23
C VAL A 108 2.93 -1.81 1.12
N ASN A 109 3.05 -0.82 2.00
CA ASN A 109 2.40 -0.85 3.31
C ASN A 109 0.88 -0.95 3.17
N LEU A 110 0.26 -0.10 2.35
CA LEU A 110 -1.19 -0.11 2.12
C LEU A 110 -1.68 -1.42 1.48
N ALA A 111 -0.92 -2.01 0.57
CA ALA A 111 -1.27 -3.30 0.01
C ALA A 111 -1.37 -4.39 1.10
N ILE A 112 -0.45 -4.38 2.05
CA ILE A 112 -0.45 -5.32 3.18
C ILE A 112 -1.55 -4.99 4.18
N GLU A 113 -1.72 -3.73 4.57
CA GLU A 113 -2.78 -3.32 5.49
C GLU A 113 -4.17 -3.74 4.98
N ASN A 114 -4.44 -3.50 3.72
CA ASN A 114 -5.74 -3.80 3.12
C ASN A 114 -6.00 -5.29 2.93
N THR A 115 -4.96 -6.13 2.80
CA THR A 115 -5.15 -7.51 2.35
C THR A 115 -4.60 -8.57 3.29
N ALA A 116 -3.74 -8.21 4.24
CA ALA A 116 -3.09 -9.15 5.16
C ALA A 116 -3.49 -8.96 6.63
N TRP A 117 -4.01 -7.78 7.00
CA TRP A 117 -4.45 -7.53 8.37
C TRP A 117 -5.62 -8.42 8.77
N GLY A 118 -5.63 -8.83 10.03
CA GLY A 118 -6.58 -9.82 10.55
C GLY A 118 -6.20 -11.28 10.20
N VAL A 119 -5.15 -11.47 9.39
CA VAL A 119 -4.54 -12.79 9.14
C VAL A 119 -3.12 -12.84 9.67
N TYR A 120 -2.34 -11.78 9.47
CA TYR A 120 -0.97 -11.67 9.93
C TYR A 120 -0.78 -10.49 10.88
N LYS A 121 0.10 -10.67 11.86
CA LYS A 121 0.79 -9.55 12.50
C LYS A 121 1.96 -9.16 11.61
N THR A 122 1.99 -7.90 11.16
CA THR A 122 2.95 -7.42 10.18
C THR A 122 4.01 -6.54 10.82
N GLU A 123 5.27 -6.71 10.40
CA GLU A 123 6.40 -5.88 10.83
C GLU A 123 7.24 -5.54 9.61
N PHE A 124 7.79 -4.32 9.58
CA PHE A 124 8.53 -3.78 8.44
C PHE A 124 9.88 -3.24 8.93
N PHE A 125 10.95 -3.66 8.25
CA PHE A 125 12.31 -3.23 8.58
C PHE A 125 13.03 -2.80 7.31
N PRO A 126 13.46 -1.54 7.20
CA PRO A 126 14.44 -1.16 6.17
C PRO A 126 15.71 -1.98 6.37
N THR A 127 16.23 -2.55 5.30
CA THR A 127 17.43 -3.36 5.29
C THR A 127 18.34 -2.93 4.15
N TYR A 128 19.59 -3.39 4.18
CA TYR A 128 20.53 -3.23 3.08
C TYR A 128 21.35 -4.50 2.89
N ASP A 129 21.87 -4.69 1.70
CA ASP A 129 22.74 -5.81 1.39
C ASP A 129 24.12 -5.60 2.03
N PHE A 130 24.42 -6.40 3.04
CA PHE A 130 25.71 -6.36 3.72
C PHE A 130 26.78 -7.25 3.05
N MET A 131 26.40 -8.11 2.08
CA MET A 131 27.31 -9.09 1.49
C MET A 131 28.57 -8.46 0.87
N PRO A 132 28.49 -7.34 0.12
CA PRO A 132 29.69 -6.70 -0.44
C PRO A 132 30.67 -6.23 0.66
N ILE A 133 30.12 -5.69 1.74
CA ILE A 133 30.93 -5.22 2.89
C ILE A 133 31.58 -6.41 3.58
N ALA A 134 30.82 -7.46 3.87
CA ALA A 134 31.32 -8.67 4.52
C ALA A 134 32.43 -9.33 3.70
N GLN A 135 32.29 -9.42 2.39
CA GLN A 135 33.32 -9.96 1.50
C GLN A 135 34.60 -9.11 1.52
N ALA A 136 34.45 -7.79 1.47
CA ALA A 136 35.62 -6.89 1.54
C ALA A 136 36.40 -7.05 2.86
N GLU A 137 35.68 -7.14 4.00
CA GLU A 137 36.30 -7.34 5.31
C GLU A 137 36.97 -8.73 5.42
N GLN A 138 36.38 -9.76 4.86
CA GLN A 138 36.96 -11.11 4.81
C GLN A 138 38.26 -11.14 4.00
N ILE A 139 38.31 -10.43 2.86
CA ILE A 139 39.52 -10.32 2.05
C ILE A 139 40.62 -9.61 2.83
N LYS A 140 40.31 -8.47 3.45
CA LYS A 140 41.29 -7.74 4.30
C LYS A 140 41.83 -8.62 5.42
N ALA A 141 40.99 -9.36 6.12
CA ALA A 141 41.41 -10.23 7.21
C ALA A 141 42.37 -11.35 6.74
N ARG A 142 42.07 -11.95 5.56
CA ARG A 142 42.97 -12.98 4.97
C ARG A 142 44.31 -12.43 4.57
N LEU A 143 44.36 -11.24 3.96
CA LEU A 143 45.63 -10.60 3.57
C LEU A 143 46.47 -10.21 4.79
N ALA A 144 45.85 -9.70 5.87
CA ALA A 144 46.57 -9.39 7.09
C ALA A 144 47.14 -10.64 7.80
N GLY A 145 46.43 -11.77 7.75
CA GLY A 145 46.92 -13.04 8.30
C GLY A 145 48.06 -13.68 7.48
N ALA A 146 48.12 -13.41 6.17
CA ALA A 146 49.20 -13.91 5.30
C ALA A 146 50.51 -13.10 5.37
N ALA A 147 50.45 -11.92 6.00
CA ALA A 147 51.63 -11.02 6.16
C ALA A 147 52.38 -11.21 7.49
N GLN A 148 51.92 -12.14 8.34
CA GLN A 148 52.57 -12.53 9.60
C GLN A 148 53.32 -13.83 9.42
#